data_f1a5b3fb4ed8965def3872791762a933
#
_entry.id   f1a5b3fb4ed8965def3872791762a933
#
_cell.length_a   1.000
_cell.length_b   1.000
_cell.length_c   1.000
_cell.angle_alpha   90.00
_cell.angle_beta   90.00
_cell.angle_gamma   90.00
#
_symmetry.space_group_name_H-M   'P 1'
#
loop_
_entity.id
_entity.type
_entity.pdbx_description
1 polymer ?
#
loop_
_entity_poly.entity_id
_entity_poly.type
_entity_poly.pdbx_seq_one_letter_code
_entity_poly.pdbx_strand_id
1 'polypeptide(L)'
;MKSYRWLTLSAALGITVLEAWLFTAASASASQIDSHSTDNAADSGQALYSTYCGACHQANGEGMAGAFPPLKGSGVVNRADATKHIDIVLGGLQGVRASGVTYSNAMPAFAATLSDAEIAAIIDYERAAWGNHGSLIGPAQVASERARLN
;
A
#
# COMPACT_ATOMS: atom_id res chain seq x y z
N MET A 1 10.24 -87.37 -4.88
CA MET A 1 9.37 -87.95 -5.89
C MET A 1 8.88 -86.88 -6.80
N LYS A 2 9.31 -86.96 -8.05
CA LYS A 2 8.63 -86.64 -9.30
C LYS A 2 8.10 -85.24 -9.45
N SER A 3 8.77 -84.36 -10.25
CA SER A 3 8.74 -84.33 -11.75
C SER A 3 7.46 -83.66 -12.26
N TYR A 4 7.51 -82.68 -13.10
CA TYR A 4 7.75 -82.37 -14.50
C TYR A 4 7.29 -80.96 -14.79
N ARG A 5 8.07 -80.09 -15.43
CA ARG A 5 8.20 -79.81 -16.86
C ARG A 5 6.85 -79.35 -17.49
N TRP A 6 6.80 -78.24 -18.16
CA TRP A 6 7.11 -77.78 -19.49
C TRP A 6 6.76 -76.31 -19.61
N LEU A 7 7.61 -75.47 -20.03
CA LEU A 7 7.77 -74.88 -21.34
C LEU A 7 6.46 -74.48 -22.05
N THR A 8 6.31 -73.19 -22.28
CA THR A 8 6.20 -72.62 -23.63
C THR A 8 6.47 -71.13 -23.66
N LEU A 9 7.31 -70.77 -24.59
CA LEU A 9 7.55 -69.51 -25.23
C LEU A 9 6.27 -68.88 -25.79
N SER A 10 6.23 -67.55 -25.81
CA SER A 10 5.94 -66.70 -26.98
C SER A 10 5.99 -65.25 -26.49
N ALA A 11 6.94 -64.50 -26.81
CA ALA A 11 7.11 -63.51 -27.86
C ALA A 11 5.86 -62.70 -28.23
N ALA A 12 5.91 -61.42 -27.96
CA ALA A 12 5.53 -60.32 -28.83
C ALA A 12 5.70 -59.02 -28.05
N LEU A 13 6.74 -58.31 -28.37
CA LEU A 13 6.72 -57.06 -29.12
C LEU A 13 5.87 -55.95 -28.52
N GLY A 14 6.55 -54.99 -27.91
CA GLY A 14 6.55 -53.65 -28.43
C GLY A 14 5.26 -52.85 -28.21
N ILE A 15 5.33 -51.90 -27.43
CA ILE A 15 4.72 -50.57 -27.68
C ILE A 15 5.30 -49.64 -26.62
N THR A 16 6.31 -48.97 -27.02
CA THR A 16 6.50 -47.51 -27.03
C THR A 16 6.24 -46.79 -25.72
N VAL A 17 7.33 -46.56 -25.06
CA VAL A 17 7.56 -45.41 -24.16
C VAL A 17 7.32 -44.13 -24.98
N LEU A 18 6.15 -43.56 -24.86
CA LEU A 18 5.89 -42.22 -25.38
C LEU A 18 4.67 -41.63 -24.67
N GLU A 19 4.80 -41.27 -23.42
CA GLU A 19 3.89 -40.34 -22.72
C GLU A 19 4.52 -39.87 -21.41
N ALA A 20 5.57 -39.03 -21.49
CA ALA A 20 6.09 -38.35 -20.31
C ALA A 20 6.76 -37.04 -20.70
N TRP A 21 6.08 -36.20 -21.46
CA TRP A 21 6.55 -34.81 -21.71
C TRP A 21 5.37 -33.87 -21.85
N LEU A 22 4.57 -33.66 -20.82
CA LEU A 22 3.59 -32.58 -20.80
C LEU A 22 3.25 -32.16 -19.36
N PHE A 23 4.23 -31.86 -18.53
CA PHE A 23 3.98 -31.11 -17.28
C PHE A 23 5.18 -30.29 -16.87
N THR A 24 5.57 -29.32 -17.67
CA THR A 24 6.47 -28.25 -17.20
C THR A 24 6.28 -27.01 -18.05
N ALA A 25 5.22 -26.27 -17.81
CA ALA A 25 5.16 -24.83 -18.21
C ALA A 25 3.92 -24.17 -17.61
N ALA A 26 3.87 -23.99 -16.31
CA ALA A 26 2.92 -23.07 -15.69
C ALA A 26 3.38 -22.65 -14.28
N SER A 27 4.50 -21.98 -14.18
CA SER A 27 4.89 -21.38 -12.90
C SER A 27 5.92 -20.26 -13.10
N ALA A 28 5.63 -19.28 -13.96
CA ALA A 28 6.48 -18.11 -14.07
C ALA A 28 5.68 -16.89 -14.56
N SER A 29 4.61 -16.52 -13.88
CA SER A 29 3.90 -15.28 -14.21
C SER A 29 3.25 -14.59 -13.01
N ALA A 30 3.63 -14.89 -11.79
CA ALA A 30 3.02 -14.29 -10.59
C ALA A 30 3.87 -13.20 -9.91
N SER A 31 5.09 -12.89 -10.38
CA SER A 31 6.00 -12.01 -9.64
C SER A 31 6.26 -10.64 -10.26
N GLN A 32 5.59 -10.26 -11.33
CA GLN A 32 5.83 -8.97 -12.00
C GLN A 32 4.72 -7.93 -11.85
N ILE A 33 3.64 -8.25 -11.12
CA ILE A 33 2.50 -7.34 -11.01
C ILE A 33 2.66 -6.35 -9.85
N ASP A 34 3.43 -6.68 -8.81
CA ASP A 34 3.45 -5.89 -7.58
C ASP A 34 4.36 -4.65 -7.61
N SER A 35 5.46 -4.66 -8.37
CA SER A 35 6.40 -3.53 -8.41
C SER A 35 5.83 -2.31 -9.15
N HIS A 36 5.03 -2.53 -10.18
CA HIS A 36 4.44 -1.44 -10.98
C HIS A 36 3.26 -0.75 -10.29
N SER A 37 2.60 -1.46 -9.37
CA SER A 37 1.46 -0.92 -8.62
C SER A 37 1.90 0.03 -7.51
N THR A 38 3.05 -0.21 -6.89
CA THR A 38 3.58 0.66 -5.81
C THR A 38 4.13 1.96 -6.36
N ASP A 39 4.83 1.94 -7.49
CA ASP A 39 5.37 3.15 -8.12
C ASP A 39 4.24 4.08 -8.60
N ASN A 40 3.20 3.53 -9.22
CA ASN A 40 2.02 4.30 -9.63
C ASN A 40 1.23 4.88 -8.45
N ALA A 41 1.17 4.20 -7.32
CA ALA A 41 0.49 4.69 -6.12
C ALA A 41 1.29 5.83 -5.46
N ALA A 42 2.62 5.73 -5.39
CA ALA A 42 3.48 6.78 -4.85
C ALA A 42 3.45 8.04 -5.72
N ASP A 43 3.52 7.89 -7.05
CA ASP A 43 3.42 9.00 -8.00
C ASP A 43 2.05 9.68 -7.92
N SER A 44 0.97 8.92 -7.78
CA SER A 44 -0.37 9.46 -7.60
C SER A 44 -0.51 10.17 -6.24
N GLY A 45 0.06 9.64 -5.17
CA GLY A 45 0.06 10.24 -3.84
C GLY A 45 0.77 11.58 -3.82
N GLN A 46 1.93 11.69 -4.47
CA GLN A 46 2.67 12.95 -4.62
C GLN A 46 1.88 14.00 -5.40
N ALA A 47 1.24 13.61 -6.51
CA ALA A 47 0.44 14.52 -7.33
C ALA A 47 -0.78 15.05 -6.55
N LEU A 48 -1.47 14.17 -5.83
CA LEU A 48 -2.60 14.52 -4.98
C LEU A 48 -2.16 15.43 -3.82
N TYR A 49 -1.06 15.08 -3.14
CA TYR A 49 -0.47 15.93 -2.11
C TYR A 49 -0.18 17.35 -2.63
N SER A 50 0.46 17.44 -3.80
CA SER A 50 0.80 18.74 -4.41
C SER A 50 -0.45 19.58 -4.69
N THR A 51 -1.55 18.93 -5.07
CA THR A 51 -2.82 19.58 -5.39
C THR A 51 -3.57 20.06 -4.16
N TYR A 52 -3.66 19.24 -3.11
CA TYR A 52 -4.56 19.46 -1.98
C TYR A 52 -3.85 19.94 -0.70
N CYS A 53 -2.59 19.58 -0.51
CA CYS A 53 -1.87 19.77 0.74
C CYS A 53 -0.67 20.72 0.60
N GLY A 54 0.01 20.70 -0.56
CA GLY A 54 1.28 21.37 -0.80
C GLY A 54 1.25 22.89 -0.63
N ALA A 55 0.11 23.53 -0.89
CA ALA A 55 -0.03 24.98 -0.72
C ALA A 55 0.19 25.43 0.75
N CYS A 56 -0.23 24.62 1.72
CA CYS A 56 -0.08 24.91 3.14
C CYS A 56 1.13 24.21 3.75
N HIS A 57 1.31 22.92 3.46
CA HIS A 57 2.37 22.11 4.07
C HIS A 57 3.70 22.15 3.32
N GLN A 58 3.75 22.86 2.20
CA GLN A 58 4.89 23.02 1.30
C GLN A 58 5.33 21.72 0.63
N ALA A 59 5.98 21.80 -0.53
CA ALA A 59 6.41 20.62 -1.31
C ALA A 59 7.42 19.73 -0.55
N ASN A 60 8.16 20.30 0.39
CA ASN A 60 9.14 19.61 1.23
C ASN A 60 8.57 19.15 2.60
N GLY A 61 7.27 19.33 2.83
CA GLY A 61 6.58 18.95 4.08
C GLY A 61 6.98 19.77 5.32
N GLU A 62 7.71 20.89 5.17
CA GLU A 62 8.17 21.71 6.31
C GLU A 62 7.11 22.65 6.86
N GLY A 63 6.01 22.81 6.13
CA GLY A 63 4.95 23.72 6.51
C GLY A 63 5.41 25.18 6.51
N MET A 64 4.74 26.00 7.31
CA MET A 64 5.05 27.41 7.45
C MET A 64 4.96 27.79 8.92
N ALA A 65 6.07 28.22 9.49
CA ALA A 65 6.20 28.52 10.93
C ALA A 65 5.09 29.48 11.42
N GLY A 66 4.39 29.10 12.46
CA GLY A 66 3.27 29.83 13.05
C GLY A 66 1.97 29.81 12.24
N ALA A 67 1.98 29.36 10.98
CA ALA A 67 0.80 29.31 10.12
C ALA A 67 0.32 27.87 9.87
N PHE A 68 1.20 27.01 9.36
CA PHE A 68 0.89 25.64 9.00
C PHE A 68 1.94 24.67 9.56
N PRO A 69 1.54 23.61 10.27
CA PRO A 69 2.49 22.71 10.93
C PRO A 69 3.29 21.87 9.91
N PRO A 70 4.54 21.47 10.28
CA PRO A 70 5.30 20.54 9.45
C PRO A 70 4.70 19.13 9.48
N LEU A 71 4.76 18.45 8.34
CA LEU A 71 4.51 17.02 8.19
C LEU A 71 5.81 16.24 8.28
N LYS A 72 6.90 16.82 7.76
CA LYS A 72 8.25 16.29 7.90
C LYS A 72 8.64 16.16 9.37
N GLY A 73 8.99 14.96 9.79
CA GLY A 73 9.35 14.67 11.19
C GLY A 73 8.18 14.73 12.18
N SER A 74 6.95 14.89 11.69
CA SER A 74 5.76 14.98 12.54
C SER A 74 5.53 13.70 13.34
N GLY A 75 5.28 13.84 14.64
CA GLY A 75 4.91 12.70 15.49
C GLY A 75 3.57 12.06 15.13
N VAL A 76 2.67 12.77 14.44
CA VAL A 76 1.42 12.20 13.91
C VAL A 76 1.70 11.34 12.67
N VAL A 77 2.48 11.90 11.73
CA VAL A 77 2.82 11.22 10.46
C VAL A 77 3.66 9.96 10.69
N ASN A 78 4.55 9.99 11.68
CA ASN A 78 5.48 8.87 11.96
C ASN A 78 4.95 7.84 12.98
N ARG A 79 3.71 7.99 13.46
CA ARG A 79 3.12 6.97 14.35
C ARG A 79 2.94 5.63 13.63
N ALA A 80 3.14 4.54 14.36
CA ALA A 80 2.81 3.21 13.86
C ALA A 80 1.30 3.09 13.56
N ASP A 81 0.45 3.58 14.48
CA ASP A 81 -0.99 3.69 14.29
C ASP A 81 -1.34 4.98 13.52
N ALA A 82 -1.93 4.83 12.34
CA ALA A 82 -2.30 5.93 11.45
C ALA A 82 -3.66 6.56 11.75
N THR A 83 -4.46 6.00 12.66
CA THR A 83 -5.84 6.45 12.95
C THR A 83 -5.91 7.98 13.12
N LYS A 84 -5.02 8.54 13.94
CA LYS A 84 -5.01 9.99 14.17
C LYS A 84 -4.69 10.80 12.91
N HIS A 85 -3.83 10.29 12.04
CA HIS A 85 -3.50 10.95 10.78
C HIS A 85 -4.69 10.93 9.82
N ILE A 86 -5.34 9.78 9.70
CA ILE A 86 -6.56 9.61 8.89
C ILE A 86 -7.69 10.52 9.40
N ASP A 87 -7.92 10.55 10.70
CA ASP A 87 -8.95 11.40 11.32
C ASP A 87 -8.75 12.88 10.99
N ILE A 88 -7.50 13.34 11.03
CA ILE A 88 -7.17 14.73 10.70
C ILE A 88 -7.46 15.04 9.24
N VAL A 89 -7.09 14.17 8.32
CA VAL A 89 -7.34 14.39 6.88
C VAL A 89 -8.84 14.32 6.59
N LEU A 90 -9.56 13.38 7.18
CA LEU A 90 -11.01 13.26 7.00
C LEU A 90 -11.78 14.44 7.59
N GLY A 91 -11.51 14.76 8.86
CA GLY A 91 -12.30 15.70 9.66
C GLY A 91 -11.77 17.13 9.71
N GLY A 92 -10.55 17.34 9.19
CA GLY A 92 -9.87 18.61 9.35
C GLY A 92 -9.29 18.81 10.75
N LEU A 93 -8.66 19.97 10.96
CA LEU A 93 -8.04 20.31 12.26
C LEU A 93 -8.00 21.82 12.46
N GLN A 94 -8.21 22.29 13.68
CA GLN A 94 -8.07 23.70 14.03
C GLN A 94 -7.42 23.86 15.40
N GLY A 95 -6.58 24.90 15.51
CA GLY A 95 -6.00 25.25 16.80
C GLY A 95 -5.02 24.24 17.37
N VAL A 96 -4.15 23.66 16.51
CA VAL A 96 -3.20 22.63 16.92
C VAL A 96 -1.94 23.22 17.55
N ARG A 97 -1.40 22.54 18.57
CA ARG A 97 -0.07 22.78 19.09
C ARG A 97 0.86 21.63 18.70
N ALA A 98 1.90 21.93 17.93
CA ALA A 98 2.90 20.95 17.53
C ALA A 98 4.31 21.50 17.82
N SER A 99 5.18 20.68 18.43
CA SER A 99 6.57 21.03 18.76
C SER A 99 6.72 22.39 19.51
N GLY A 100 5.77 22.67 20.42
CA GLY A 100 5.80 23.92 21.20
C GLY A 100 5.21 25.16 20.51
N VAL A 101 4.91 25.06 19.21
CA VAL A 101 4.32 26.14 18.40
C VAL A 101 2.80 25.95 18.30
N THR A 102 2.05 27.04 18.41
CA THR A 102 0.60 27.05 18.17
C THR A 102 0.33 27.47 16.72
N TYR A 103 -0.49 26.71 16.03
CA TYR A 103 -0.92 26.97 14.65
C TYR A 103 -2.43 27.24 14.67
N SER A 104 -2.82 28.44 14.30
CA SER A 104 -4.22 28.90 14.39
C SER A 104 -5.01 28.68 13.11
N ASN A 105 -4.34 28.49 11.97
CA ASN A 105 -5.01 28.29 10.71
C ASN A 105 -5.72 26.93 10.67
N ALA A 106 -6.94 26.92 10.13
CA ALA A 106 -7.71 25.72 9.99
C ALA A 106 -7.19 24.85 8.82
N MET A 107 -7.07 23.56 9.03
CA MET A 107 -6.96 22.56 7.98
C MET A 107 -8.36 22.14 7.58
N PRO A 108 -8.75 22.19 6.31
CA PRO A 108 -10.07 21.77 5.87
C PRO A 108 -10.24 20.24 6.01
N ALA A 109 -11.50 19.81 6.13
CA ALA A 109 -11.87 18.41 6.06
C ALA A 109 -11.94 17.94 4.61
N PHE A 110 -11.39 16.77 4.31
CA PHE A 110 -11.37 16.21 2.95
C PHE A 110 -12.33 15.02 2.76
N ALA A 111 -13.09 14.65 3.78
CA ALA A 111 -14.02 13.52 3.72
C ALA A 111 -15.03 13.61 2.57
N ALA A 112 -15.51 14.82 2.24
CA ALA A 112 -16.47 15.03 1.17
C ALA A 112 -15.84 15.22 -0.22
N THR A 113 -14.52 15.45 -0.28
CA THR A 113 -13.81 15.83 -1.52
C THR A 113 -13.01 14.69 -2.12
N LEU A 114 -12.41 13.84 -1.25
CA LEU A 114 -11.50 12.77 -1.66
C LEU A 114 -12.07 11.41 -1.31
N SER A 115 -11.85 10.44 -2.20
CA SER A 115 -12.15 9.04 -1.98
C SER A 115 -11.17 8.41 -0.96
N ASP A 116 -11.52 7.23 -0.45
CA ASP A 116 -10.64 6.50 0.47
C ASP A 116 -9.31 6.12 -0.16
N ALA A 117 -9.30 5.83 -1.46
CA ALA A 117 -8.08 5.51 -2.19
C ALA A 117 -7.16 6.74 -2.34
N GLU A 118 -7.71 7.91 -2.64
CA GLU A 118 -6.95 9.15 -2.76
C GLU A 118 -6.38 9.60 -1.41
N ILE A 119 -7.17 9.50 -0.35
CA ILE A 119 -6.69 9.81 1.02
C ILE A 119 -5.59 8.85 1.44
N ALA A 120 -5.74 7.55 1.17
CA ALA A 120 -4.70 6.57 1.48
C ALA A 120 -3.41 6.89 0.71
N ALA A 121 -3.49 7.21 -0.58
CA ALA A 121 -2.32 7.55 -1.40
C ALA A 121 -1.60 8.82 -0.89
N ILE A 122 -2.34 9.86 -0.51
CA ILE A 122 -1.76 11.08 0.09
C ILE A 122 -1.05 10.75 1.40
N ILE A 123 -1.71 10.05 2.31
CA ILE A 123 -1.16 9.70 3.61
C ILE A 123 0.08 8.82 3.45
N ASP A 124 0.07 7.84 2.55
CA ASP A 124 1.22 6.98 2.28
C ASP A 124 2.41 7.76 1.73
N TYR A 125 2.17 8.70 0.81
CA TYR A 125 3.21 9.63 0.36
C TYR A 125 3.79 10.42 1.52
N GLU A 126 2.97 11.07 2.35
CA GLU A 126 3.43 11.84 3.50
C GLU A 126 4.22 11.00 4.51
N ARG A 127 3.82 9.75 4.72
CA ARG A 127 4.45 8.81 5.65
C ARG A 127 5.76 8.23 5.13
N ALA A 128 6.03 8.29 3.83
CA ALA A 128 7.27 7.82 3.20
C ALA A 128 8.21 8.96 2.78
N ALA A 129 7.68 10.15 2.53
CA ALA A 129 8.44 11.29 2.04
C ALA A 129 9.28 11.97 3.13
N TRP A 130 10.24 12.79 2.71
CA TRP A 130 11.03 13.72 3.54
C TRP A 130 11.76 13.10 4.73
N GLY A 131 12.04 11.79 4.68
CA GLY A 131 12.64 11.06 5.79
C GLY A 131 11.65 10.60 6.86
N ASN A 132 10.36 10.73 6.63
CA ASN A 132 9.34 10.07 7.43
C ASN A 132 9.42 8.54 7.22
N HIS A 133 8.91 7.78 8.19
CA HIS A 133 9.01 6.32 8.22
C HIS A 133 7.75 5.67 8.83
N GLY A 134 6.60 6.29 8.63
CA GLY A 134 5.32 5.73 9.06
C GLY A 134 4.94 4.50 8.21
N SER A 135 4.24 3.54 8.81
CA SER A 135 3.73 2.39 8.06
C SER A 135 2.69 2.83 7.03
N LEU A 136 2.73 2.22 5.83
CA LEU A 136 1.72 2.47 4.80
C LEU A 136 0.35 1.95 5.24
N ILE A 137 -0.69 2.55 4.69
CA ILE A 137 -2.08 2.22 4.96
C ILE A 137 -2.79 1.82 3.67
N GLY A 138 -3.95 1.22 3.78
CA GLY A 138 -4.78 0.92 2.60
C GLY A 138 -6.10 1.69 2.61
N PRO A 139 -6.79 1.77 1.47
CA PRO A 139 -8.11 2.40 1.37
C PRO A 139 -9.14 1.84 2.35
N ALA A 140 -9.07 0.54 2.68
CA ALA A 140 -9.98 -0.09 3.63
C ALA A 140 -9.84 0.49 5.06
N GLN A 141 -8.63 0.90 5.45
CA GLN A 141 -8.41 1.54 6.75
C GLN A 141 -9.04 2.95 6.77
N VAL A 142 -8.90 3.71 5.68
CA VAL A 142 -9.55 5.02 5.55
C VAL A 142 -11.08 4.87 5.58
N ALA A 143 -11.63 3.90 4.85
CA ALA A 143 -13.08 3.61 4.85
C ALA A 143 -13.61 3.29 6.26
N SER A 144 -12.85 2.50 7.04
CA SER A 144 -13.20 2.17 8.42
C SER A 144 -13.25 3.42 9.32
N GLU A 145 -12.25 4.29 9.21
CA GLU A 145 -12.23 5.53 9.99
C GLU A 145 -13.31 6.52 9.55
N ARG A 146 -13.57 6.64 8.25
CA ARG A 146 -14.68 7.46 7.73
C ARG A 146 -16.02 6.99 8.26
N ALA A 147 -16.28 5.69 8.29
CA ALA A 147 -17.51 5.13 8.85
C ALA A 147 -17.66 5.40 10.36
N ARG A 148 -16.56 5.51 11.10
CA ARG A 148 -16.55 5.83 12.53
C ARG A 148 -16.83 7.30 12.83
N LEU A 149 -16.49 8.20 11.90
CA LEU A 149 -16.67 9.64 12.06
C LEU A 149 -18.05 10.14 11.60
N ASN A 150 -18.81 9.33 10.87
CA ASN A 150 -20.19 9.61 10.44
C ASN A 150 -21.20 9.11 11.47
#